data_4c5f5de9304991b823474b653652e7ff
#
_entry.id   4c5f5de9304991b823474b653652e7ff
#
_cell.length_a   1.000
_cell.length_b   1.000
_cell.length_c   1.000
_cell.angle_alpha   90.00
_cell.angle_beta   90.00
_cell.angle_gamma   90.00
#
_symmetry.space_group_name_H-M   'P 1'
#
loop_
_entity.id
_entity.type
_entity.pdbx_description
1 polymer ?
#
loop_
_entity_poly.entity_id
_entity_poly.type
_entity_poly.pdbx_seq_one_letter_code
_entity_poly.pdbx_strand_id
1 'polypeptide(L)'
;MKKAILMMTFGSPEEISFEGVAEFFTNIRRGVRPQDHEIQTLYDNYVLIGGTPLQHISLEEVEKVRQRLSGEYAVYFANKFSRPFIPDVIEQMEEDGIEECICLILEPHFSYYSVMGYEKFIQSDCIRFNIIKEWYQEEAILDYWAEELRKIFTEEVGEETFKIFFSAHSVPILALDFGDPYIDQIYDNARLIAARLGLTEEDYLNVWQSESDIGLPWIKPDVLDYMRQQETHPKHYIFVPISFISEHIEVLFDNDVECKELCNDLGVAYHRPPMPNADDRLIEALIQTIRRHEHEPFKECFPEEETFDELQPSEESSQILAEDEELKMPDFVKKLIEKKGRENVKMPYFVKKMLEKAGKLPNS
;
A
#
# COMPACT_ATOMS: atom_id res chain seq x y z
N MET A 1 -21.42 18.36 -20.16
CA MET A 1 -20.21 17.51 -20.00
C MET A 1 -20.60 16.28 -19.20
N LYS A 2 -20.32 15.09 -19.70
CA LYS A 2 -20.64 13.84 -19.04
C LYS A 2 -19.44 13.43 -18.19
N LYS A 3 -19.63 13.32 -16.88
CA LYS A 3 -18.58 13.09 -15.90
C LYS A 3 -18.60 11.66 -15.38
N ALA A 4 -17.44 11.11 -15.10
CA ALA A 4 -17.29 9.77 -14.53
C ALA A 4 -16.34 9.74 -13.33
N ILE A 5 -16.48 8.69 -12.54
CA ILE A 5 -15.49 8.20 -11.58
C ILE A 5 -14.99 6.86 -12.11
N LEU A 6 -13.69 6.67 -12.18
CA LEU A 6 -13.04 5.38 -12.43
C LEU A 6 -12.36 4.92 -11.16
N MET A 7 -12.93 3.92 -10.51
CA MET A 7 -12.35 3.28 -9.34
C MET A 7 -11.45 2.13 -9.79
N MET A 8 -10.23 2.05 -9.26
CA MET A 8 -9.22 1.11 -9.72
C MET A 8 -8.54 0.36 -8.59
N THR A 9 -8.30 -0.93 -8.82
CA THR A 9 -7.50 -1.77 -7.93
C THR A 9 -6.36 -2.47 -8.66
N PHE A 10 -5.48 -3.11 -7.89
CA PHE A 10 -4.41 -3.94 -8.44
C PHE A 10 -4.97 -5.14 -9.22
N GLY A 11 -6.07 -5.70 -8.73
CA GLY A 11 -6.68 -6.91 -9.25
C GLY A 11 -6.24 -8.18 -8.52
N SER A 12 -6.79 -9.30 -8.96
CA SER A 12 -6.50 -10.65 -8.44
C SER A 12 -6.73 -11.69 -9.53
N PRO A 13 -6.25 -12.94 -9.36
CA PRO A 13 -6.58 -14.02 -10.31
C PRO A 13 -8.09 -14.17 -10.47
N GLU A 14 -8.55 -14.32 -11.71
CA GLU A 14 -9.98 -14.54 -12.00
C GLU A 14 -10.43 -15.93 -11.50
N GLU A 15 -9.54 -16.92 -11.61
CA GLU A 15 -9.75 -18.27 -11.11
C GLU A 15 -8.56 -18.70 -10.23
N ILE A 16 -8.86 -19.34 -9.10
CA ILE A 16 -7.84 -19.96 -8.25
C ILE A 16 -7.48 -21.33 -8.83
N SER A 17 -6.76 -21.31 -9.93
CA SER A 17 -6.14 -22.42 -10.58
C SER A 17 -4.68 -22.09 -10.89
N PHE A 18 -3.83 -23.10 -11.13
CA PHE A 18 -2.43 -22.85 -11.48
C PHE A 18 -2.29 -21.91 -12.69
N GLU A 19 -3.10 -22.12 -13.74
CA GLU A 19 -3.05 -21.28 -14.95
C GLU A 19 -3.66 -19.88 -14.72
N GLY A 20 -4.74 -19.76 -13.92
CA GLY A 20 -5.31 -18.44 -13.58
C GLY A 20 -4.34 -17.58 -12.76
N VAL A 21 -3.63 -18.20 -11.81
CA VAL A 21 -2.56 -17.53 -11.05
C VAL A 21 -1.37 -17.21 -11.97
N ALA A 22 -1.00 -18.12 -12.89
CA ALA A 22 0.06 -17.89 -13.86
C ALA A 22 -0.26 -16.72 -14.80
N GLU A 23 -1.51 -16.60 -15.28
CA GLU A 23 -1.94 -15.49 -16.11
C GLU A 23 -1.83 -14.16 -15.34
N PHE A 24 -2.39 -14.10 -14.14
CA PHE A 24 -2.32 -12.91 -13.29
C PHE A 24 -0.88 -12.50 -13.00
N PHE A 25 -0.02 -13.44 -12.61
CA PHE A 25 1.38 -13.18 -12.31
C PHE A 25 2.18 -12.78 -13.56
N THR A 26 1.81 -13.29 -14.74
CA THR A 26 2.37 -12.87 -16.03
C THR A 26 2.00 -11.42 -16.34
N ASN A 27 0.76 -10.99 -16.04
CA ASN A 27 0.33 -9.61 -16.23
C ASN A 27 1.10 -8.65 -15.32
N ILE A 28 1.31 -9.02 -14.06
CA ILE A 28 2.16 -8.25 -13.12
C ILE A 28 3.58 -8.09 -13.67
N ARG A 29 4.14 -9.16 -14.27
CA ARG A 29 5.48 -9.17 -14.88
C ARG A 29 5.48 -8.72 -16.35
N ARG A 30 4.48 -7.96 -16.78
CA ARG A 30 4.41 -7.32 -18.10
C ARG A 30 4.54 -8.30 -19.26
N GLY A 31 3.88 -9.44 -19.16
CA GLY A 31 3.87 -10.48 -20.18
C GLY A 31 5.01 -11.49 -20.07
N VAL A 32 5.91 -11.37 -19.09
CA VAL A 32 6.95 -12.35 -18.81
C VAL A 32 6.38 -13.40 -17.86
N ARG A 33 6.16 -14.64 -18.37
CA ARG A 33 5.67 -15.73 -17.53
C ARG A 33 6.70 -16.08 -16.44
N PRO A 34 6.29 -16.09 -15.15
CA PRO A 34 7.14 -16.56 -14.06
C PRO A 34 7.51 -18.03 -14.20
N GLN A 35 8.51 -18.49 -13.44
CA GLN A 35 8.85 -19.91 -13.40
C GLN A 35 7.76 -20.70 -12.68
N ASP A 36 7.57 -21.97 -13.05
CA ASP A 36 6.48 -22.79 -12.52
C ASP A 36 6.53 -22.94 -10.98
N HIS A 37 7.70 -22.91 -10.36
CA HIS A 37 7.81 -22.98 -8.92
C HIS A 37 7.33 -21.68 -8.23
N GLU A 38 7.55 -20.49 -8.84
CA GLU A 38 7.04 -19.22 -8.34
C GLU A 38 5.51 -19.17 -8.44
N ILE A 39 4.98 -19.65 -9.58
CA ILE A 39 3.53 -19.78 -9.80
C ILE A 39 2.93 -20.74 -8.77
N GLN A 40 3.58 -21.89 -8.53
CA GLN A 40 3.10 -22.89 -7.57
C GLN A 40 3.05 -22.31 -6.15
N THR A 41 4.09 -21.61 -5.72
CA THR A 41 4.12 -20.96 -4.41
C THR A 41 2.95 -20.00 -4.24
N LEU A 42 2.73 -19.11 -5.22
CA LEU A 42 1.63 -18.16 -5.15
C LEU A 42 0.25 -18.85 -5.21
N TYR A 43 0.12 -19.89 -6.02
CA TYR A 43 -1.09 -20.71 -6.10
C TYR A 43 -1.40 -21.40 -4.77
N ASP A 44 -0.39 -22.01 -4.14
CA ASP A 44 -0.55 -22.69 -2.84
C ASP A 44 -1.01 -21.69 -1.75
N ASN A 45 -0.47 -20.46 -1.76
CA ASN A 45 -0.90 -19.40 -0.86
C ASN A 45 -2.38 -19.03 -1.08
N TYR A 46 -2.82 -18.88 -2.34
CA TYR A 46 -4.23 -18.64 -2.65
C TYR A 46 -5.13 -19.81 -2.20
N VAL A 47 -4.69 -21.05 -2.40
CA VAL A 47 -5.44 -22.24 -1.95
C VAL A 47 -5.55 -22.27 -0.42
N LEU A 48 -4.45 -21.96 0.28
CA LEU A 48 -4.41 -21.98 1.75
C LEU A 48 -5.39 -20.99 2.39
N ILE A 49 -5.52 -19.80 1.80
CA ILE A 49 -6.47 -18.78 2.29
C ILE A 49 -7.92 -19.01 1.78
N GLY A 50 -8.16 -20.03 0.97
CA GLY A 50 -9.49 -20.32 0.42
C GLY A 50 -9.90 -19.44 -0.76
N GLY A 51 -8.95 -18.82 -1.45
CA GLY A 51 -9.16 -17.88 -2.55
C GLY A 51 -9.03 -16.42 -2.12
N THR A 52 -9.40 -15.49 -2.99
CA THR A 52 -9.32 -14.05 -2.69
C THR A 52 -10.70 -13.39 -2.81
N PRO A 53 -11.15 -12.63 -1.79
CA PRO A 53 -12.42 -11.91 -1.86
C PRO A 53 -12.30 -10.55 -2.58
N LEU A 54 -11.10 -10.11 -2.99
CA LEU A 54 -10.82 -8.75 -3.42
C LEU A 54 -11.77 -8.24 -4.51
N GLN A 55 -11.98 -9.03 -5.57
CA GLN A 55 -12.86 -8.63 -6.69
C GLN A 55 -14.30 -8.40 -6.21
N HIS A 56 -14.81 -9.26 -5.33
CA HIS A 56 -16.16 -9.12 -4.79
C HIS A 56 -16.28 -7.86 -3.92
N ILE A 57 -15.33 -7.64 -3.03
CA ILE A 57 -15.27 -6.47 -2.14
C ILE A 57 -15.23 -5.20 -2.98
N SER A 58 -14.32 -5.14 -3.96
CA SER A 58 -14.18 -3.95 -4.82
C SER A 58 -15.45 -3.63 -5.61
N LEU A 59 -16.16 -4.64 -6.09
CA LEU A 59 -17.46 -4.43 -6.75
C LEU A 59 -18.54 -3.91 -5.78
N GLU A 60 -18.52 -4.33 -4.52
CA GLU A 60 -19.42 -3.80 -3.49
C GLU A 60 -19.07 -2.35 -3.15
N GLU A 61 -17.79 -2.00 -3.02
CA GLU A 61 -17.30 -0.63 -2.84
C GLU A 61 -17.80 0.28 -3.97
N VAL A 62 -17.60 -0.16 -5.22
CA VAL A 62 -18.04 0.55 -6.42
C VAL A 62 -19.56 0.77 -6.43
N GLU A 63 -20.33 -0.27 -6.09
CA GLU A 63 -21.79 -0.16 -6.08
C GLU A 63 -22.27 0.82 -5.00
N LYS A 64 -21.67 0.82 -3.81
CA LYS A 64 -22.00 1.77 -2.75
C LYS A 64 -21.63 3.22 -3.16
N VAL A 65 -20.46 3.42 -3.78
CA VAL A 65 -20.08 4.74 -4.33
C VAL A 65 -21.04 5.18 -5.43
N ARG A 66 -21.42 4.28 -6.34
CA ARG A 66 -22.39 4.55 -7.40
C ARG A 66 -23.74 5.01 -6.84
N GLN A 67 -24.23 4.37 -5.81
CA GLN A 67 -25.48 4.76 -5.14
C GLN A 67 -25.39 6.15 -4.51
N ARG A 68 -24.27 6.46 -3.84
CA ARG A 68 -24.03 7.75 -3.18
C ARG A 68 -23.88 8.90 -4.18
N LEU A 69 -23.32 8.65 -5.37
CA LEU A 69 -23.08 9.64 -6.43
C LEU A 69 -24.13 9.56 -7.56
N SER A 70 -25.23 8.87 -7.35
CA SER A 70 -26.27 8.66 -8.35
C SER A 70 -26.78 9.97 -8.94
N GLY A 71 -26.81 10.05 -10.26
CA GLY A 71 -27.26 11.22 -11.02
C GLY A 71 -26.21 12.32 -11.21
N GLU A 72 -25.04 12.22 -10.56
CA GLU A 72 -23.94 13.18 -10.72
C GLU A 72 -22.82 12.63 -11.58
N TYR A 73 -22.43 11.36 -11.37
CA TYR A 73 -21.33 10.69 -12.06
C TYR A 73 -21.77 9.30 -12.56
N ALA A 74 -21.23 8.90 -13.72
CA ALA A 74 -21.16 7.50 -14.08
C ALA A 74 -19.97 6.87 -13.34
N VAL A 75 -20.17 5.70 -12.71
CA VAL A 75 -19.09 5.06 -11.92
C VAL A 75 -18.67 3.78 -12.61
N TYR A 76 -17.38 3.69 -12.94
CA TYR A 76 -16.72 2.56 -13.58
C TYR A 76 -15.74 1.90 -12.64
N PHE A 77 -15.41 0.65 -12.91
CA PHE A 77 -14.43 -0.12 -12.18
C PHE A 77 -13.45 -0.79 -13.12
N ALA A 78 -12.17 -0.79 -12.77
CA ALA A 78 -11.13 -1.47 -13.51
C ALA A 78 -10.03 -2.01 -12.60
N ASN A 79 -9.32 -3.01 -13.09
CA ASN A 79 -8.12 -3.55 -12.46
C ASN A 79 -6.87 -3.28 -13.31
N LYS A 80 -5.74 -3.15 -12.62
CA LYS A 80 -4.44 -2.96 -13.27
C LYS A 80 -3.94 -4.23 -13.96
N PHE A 81 -4.11 -5.40 -13.32
CA PHE A 81 -3.51 -6.66 -13.77
C PHE A 81 -4.49 -7.82 -13.97
N SER A 82 -5.79 -7.60 -13.85
CA SER A 82 -6.84 -8.56 -14.18
C SER A 82 -8.05 -7.89 -14.83
N ARG A 83 -9.02 -8.66 -15.32
CA ARG A 83 -10.25 -8.10 -15.93
C ARG A 83 -11.19 -7.53 -14.87
N PRO A 84 -11.90 -6.43 -15.25
CA PRO A 84 -11.76 -5.63 -16.47
C PRO A 84 -10.51 -4.75 -16.43
N PHE A 85 -9.70 -4.76 -17.47
CA PHE A 85 -8.48 -3.96 -17.53
C PHE A 85 -8.77 -2.47 -17.71
N ILE A 86 -7.91 -1.61 -17.16
CA ILE A 86 -8.07 -0.14 -17.25
C ILE A 86 -8.25 0.35 -18.71
N PRO A 87 -7.43 -0.07 -19.69
CA PRO A 87 -7.62 0.38 -21.08
C PRO A 87 -8.98 -0.01 -21.67
N ASP A 88 -9.44 -1.24 -21.41
CA ASP A 88 -10.72 -1.73 -21.93
C ASP A 88 -11.90 -0.91 -21.37
N VAL A 89 -11.81 -0.53 -20.08
CA VAL A 89 -12.83 0.29 -19.42
C VAL A 89 -12.80 1.73 -19.93
N ILE A 90 -11.62 2.28 -20.22
CA ILE A 90 -11.50 3.63 -20.81
C ILE A 90 -12.12 3.65 -22.22
N GLU A 91 -11.90 2.63 -23.05
CA GLU A 91 -12.55 2.50 -24.34
C GLU A 91 -14.08 2.48 -24.19
N GLN A 92 -14.62 1.74 -23.22
CA GLN A 92 -16.04 1.76 -22.92
C GLN A 92 -16.54 3.15 -22.47
N MET A 93 -15.75 3.89 -21.70
CA MET A 93 -16.08 5.24 -21.26
C MET A 93 -16.12 6.21 -22.43
N GLU A 94 -15.22 6.08 -23.42
CA GLU A 94 -15.23 6.85 -24.66
C GLU A 94 -16.50 6.58 -25.48
N GLU A 95 -16.89 5.31 -25.65
CA GLU A 95 -18.13 4.92 -26.32
C GLU A 95 -19.37 5.49 -25.61
N ASP A 96 -19.34 5.54 -24.26
CA ASP A 96 -20.40 6.13 -23.45
C ASP A 96 -20.43 7.67 -23.51
N GLY A 97 -19.43 8.28 -24.16
CA GLY A 97 -19.31 9.73 -24.36
C GLY A 97 -18.91 10.47 -23.08
N ILE A 98 -18.07 9.88 -22.23
CA ILE A 98 -17.47 10.55 -21.07
C ILE A 98 -16.46 11.59 -21.57
N GLU A 99 -16.43 12.77 -20.95
CA GLU A 99 -15.54 13.88 -21.30
C GLU A 99 -14.56 14.21 -20.16
N GLU A 100 -14.96 13.95 -18.90
CA GLU A 100 -14.14 14.16 -17.72
C GLU A 100 -14.26 12.96 -16.77
N CYS A 101 -13.12 12.50 -16.23
CA CYS A 101 -13.08 11.40 -15.31
C CYS A 101 -12.17 11.70 -14.12
N ILE A 102 -12.68 11.51 -12.91
CA ILE A 102 -11.87 11.43 -11.68
C ILE A 102 -11.47 9.97 -11.51
N CYS A 103 -10.16 9.74 -11.45
CA CYS A 103 -9.57 8.42 -11.26
C CYS A 103 -9.22 8.25 -9.78
N LEU A 104 -9.85 7.29 -9.10
CA LEU A 104 -9.63 6.97 -7.70
C LEU A 104 -8.98 5.59 -7.59
N ILE A 105 -7.73 5.57 -7.18
CA ILE A 105 -7.00 4.33 -6.91
C ILE A 105 -7.32 3.90 -5.48
N LEU A 106 -7.76 2.65 -5.31
CA LEU A 106 -8.14 2.07 -4.01
C LEU A 106 -6.92 1.64 -3.19
N GLU A 107 -5.83 2.39 -3.32
CA GLU A 107 -4.61 2.34 -2.51
C GLU A 107 -4.44 3.73 -1.87
N PRO A 108 -4.48 3.85 -0.52
CA PRO A 108 -4.57 5.17 0.11
C PRO A 108 -3.27 5.97 0.09
N HIS A 109 -2.12 5.32 -0.13
CA HIS A 109 -0.80 5.93 -0.08
C HIS A 109 -0.16 5.98 -1.46
N PHE A 110 0.50 7.09 -1.79
CA PHE A 110 1.21 7.23 -3.05
C PHE A 110 2.59 6.56 -2.99
N SER A 111 2.90 5.76 -4.01
CA SER A 111 4.25 5.28 -4.28
C SER A 111 4.53 5.27 -5.78
N TYR A 112 5.79 5.53 -6.15
CA TYR A 112 6.27 5.31 -7.52
C TYR A 112 6.20 3.82 -7.94
N TYR A 113 6.23 2.90 -6.97
CA TYR A 113 6.16 1.46 -7.20
C TYR A 113 4.74 0.92 -7.32
N SER A 114 3.72 1.64 -6.85
CA SER A 114 2.33 1.21 -6.91
C SER A 114 1.44 2.17 -7.68
N VAL A 115 1.01 3.27 -7.05
CA VAL A 115 0.00 4.21 -7.56
C VAL A 115 0.45 4.87 -8.86
N MET A 116 1.70 5.32 -8.98
CA MET A 116 2.20 5.92 -10.22
C MET A 116 2.11 4.96 -11.41
N GLY A 117 2.26 3.67 -11.18
CA GLY A 117 2.16 2.66 -12.22
C GLY A 117 0.78 2.53 -12.87
N TYR A 118 -0.28 3.12 -12.29
CA TYR A 118 -1.61 3.17 -12.91
C TYR A 118 -1.68 4.22 -14.03
N GLU A 119 -0.94 5.33 -13.91
CA GLU A 119 -0.98 6.44 -14.87
C GLU A 119 -0.68 6.00 -16.32
N LYS A 120 0.16 4.98 -16.48
CA LYS A 120 0.50 4.41 -17.80
C LYS A 120 -0.68 3.83 -18.56
N PHE A 121 -1.68 3.37 -17.83
CA PHE A 121 -2.88 2.74 -18.38
C PHE A 121 -4.02 3.74 -18.56
N ILE A 122 -3.92 4.95 -17.96
CA ILE A 122 -4.96 5.98 -18.01
C ILE A 122 -4.66 6.92 -19.20
N GLN A 123 -5.06 6.53 -20.39
CA GLN A 123 -4.80 7.28 -21.62
C GLN A 123 -6.05 7.36 -22.47
N SER A 124 -6.36 8.55 -23.00
CA SER A 124 -7.43 8.80 -23.93
C SER A 124 -7.23 10.15 -24.64
N ASP A 125 -7.56 10.21 -25.93
CA ASP A 125 -7.61 11.45 -26.70
C ASP A 125 -8.94 12.20 -26.51
N CYS A 126 -9.92 11.56 -25.86
CA CYS A 126 -11.29 12.07 -25.72
C CYS A 126 -11.65 12.48 -24.30
N ILE A 127 -11.01 11.86 -23.29
CA ILE A 127 -11.33 12.02 -21.87
C ILE A 127 -10.20 12.76 -21.17
N ARG A 128 -10.54 13.79 -20.41
CA ARG A 128 -9.62 14.47 -19.50
C ARG A 128 -9.70 13.83 -18.13
N PHE A 129 -8.55 13.58 -17.51
CA PHE A 129 -8.46 12.87 -16.23
C PHE A 129 -8.00 13.78 -15.10
N ASN A 130 -8.53 13.51 -13.91
CA ASN A 130 -8.00 13.98 -12.64
C ASN A 130 -7.67 12.74 -11.81
N ILE A 131 -6.38 12.46 -11.57
CA ILE A 131 -5.91 11.25 -10.90
C ILE A 131 -5.60 11.58 -9.45
N ILE A 132 -6.38 11.00 -8.55
CA ILE A 132 -6.17 11.10 -7.10
C ILE A 132 -5.04 10.14 -6.72
N LYS A 133 -3.94 10.69 -6.22
CA LYS A 133 -2.73 9.93 -5.93
C LYS A 133 -2.67 9.39 -4.50
N GLU A 134 -3.28 10.11 -3.54
CA GLU A 134 -3.23 9.77 -2.12
C GLU A 134 -4.49 10.26 -1.41
N TRP A 135 -4.91 9.54 -0.36
CA TRP A 135 -6.08 9.89 0.45
C TRP A 135 -6.04 9.27 1.86
N TYR A 136 -4.87 8.81 2.32
CA TYR A 136 -4.67 8.15 3.62
C TYR A 136 -5.02 9.02 4.83
N GLN A 137 -5.12 10.35 4.66
CA GLN A 137 -5.43 11.31 5.72
C GLN A 137 -6.94 11.57 5.89
N GLU A 138 -7.81 10.88 5.14
CA GLU A 138 -9.25 11.06 5.27
C GLU A 138 -9.72 10.69 6.67
N GLU A 139 -10.42 11.62 7.33
CA GLU A 139 -10.84 11.45 8.73
C GLU A 139 -11.64 10.17 8.95
N ALA A 140 -12.55 9.84 8.03
CA ALA A 140 -13.42 8.68 8.18
C ALA A 140 -12.65 7.35 8.17
N ILE A 141 -11.56 7.21 7.40
CA ILE A 141 -10.74 6.00 7.43
C ILE A 141 -9.84 5.94 8.66
N LEU A 142 -9.32 7.08 9.10
CA LEU A 142 -8.55 7.16 10.33
C LEU A 142 -9.41 6.82 11.56
N ASP A 143 -10.66 7.30 11.58
CA ASP A 143 -11.63 6.97 12.62
C ASP A 143 -12.02 5.49 12.59
N TYR A 144 -12.17 4.90 11.38
CA TYR A 144 -12.39 3.46 11.23
C TYR A 144 -11.33 2.65 11.99
N TRP A 145 -10.05 2.88 11.69
CA TRP A 145 -8.97 2.16 12.33
C TRP A 145 -8.94 2.37 13.85
N ALA A 146 -9.14 3.60 14.29
CA ALA A 146 -9.14 3.92 15.73
C ALA A 146 -10.32 3.24 16.47
N GLU A 147 -11.49 3.16 15.86
CA GLU A 147 -12.66 2.51 16.45
C GLU A 147 -12.49 0.98 16.54
N GLU A 148 -12.00 0.35 15.46
CA GLU A 148 -11.75 -1.09 15.46
C GLU A 148 -10.66 -1.48 16.47
N LEU A 149 -9.60 -0.66 16.61
CA LEU A 149 -8.57 -0.86 17.63
C LEU A 149 -9.14 -0.70 19.05
N ARG A 150 -10.03 0.27 19.30
CA ARG A 150 -10.70 0.41 20.62
C ARG A 150 -11.50 -0.83 21.00
N LYS A 151 -12.13 -1.50 20.03
CA LYS A 151 -12.84 -2.77 20.30
C LYS A 151 -11.85 -3.83 20.77
N ILE A 152 -10.73 -4.03 20.04
CA ILE A 152 -9.68 -4.98 20.42
C ILE A 152 -9.14 -4.67 21.83
N PHE A 153 -8.86 -3.42 22.14
CA PHE A 153 -8.40 -3.04 23.49
C PHE A 153 -9.42 -3.36 24.57
N THR A 154 -10.71 -3.12 24.30
CA THR A 154 -11.77 -3.32 25.30
C THR A 154 -12.13 -4.78 25.48
N GLU A 155 -12.15 -5.56 24.40
CA GLU A 155 -12.69 -6.92 24.39
C GLU A 155 -11.61 -7.98 24.59
N GLU A 156 -10.36 -7.72 24.13
CA GLU A 156 -9.32 -8.73 24.01
C GLU A 156 -8.07 -8.44 24.86
N VAL A 157 -7.62 -7.18 24.92
CA VAL A 157 -6.32 -6.81 25.51
C VAL A 157 -6.48 -6.41 26.98
N GLY A 158 -7.44 -5.56 27.32
CA GLY A 158 -7.64 -5.05 28.67
C GLY A 158 -6.42 -4.26 29.16
N GLU A 159 -5.87 -4.67 30.35
CA GLU A 159 -4.70 -4.06 30.95
C GLU A 159 -3.39 -4.84 30.66
N GLU A 160 -3.43 -5.85 29.79
CA GLU A 160 -2.26 -6.66 29.47
C GLU A 160 -1.30 -5.91 28.52
N THR A 161 -0.06 -6.36 28.47
CA THR A 161 0.97 -5.76 27.61
C THR A 161 0.70 -6.07 26.13
N PHE A 162 0.82 -5.07 25.28
CA PHE A 162 0.60 -5.19 23.85
C PHE A 162 1.66 -4.46 23.03
N LYS A 163 1.72 -4.76 21.75
CA LYS A 163 2.43 -3.98 20.72
C LYS A 163 1.61 -3.96 19.45
N ILE A 164 1.39 -2.78 18.90
CA ILE A 164 0.76 -2.62 17.59
C ILE A 164 1.83 -2.61 16.51
N PHE A 165 1.60 -3.36 15.46
CA PHE A 165 2.35 -3.29 14.22
C PHE A 165 1.48 -2.61 13.14
N PHE A 166 1.76 -1.34 12.85
CA PHE A 166 1.24 -0.71 11.64
C PHE A 166 2.09 -1.22 10.48
N SER A 167 1.51 -2.14 9.72
CA SER A 167 2.23 -2.79 8.61
C SER A 167 1.84 -2.23 7.25
N ALA A 168 2.77 -2.33 6.32
CA ALA A 168 2.58 -1.92 4.95
C ALA A 168 3.41 -2.83 4.01
N HIS A 169 2.97 -2.93 2.74
CA HIS A 169 3.80 -3.58 1.73
C HIS A 169 5.16 -2.89 1.66
N SER A 170 6.24 -3.66 1.75
CA SER A 170 7.58 -3.10 1.61
C SER A 170 7.80 -2.60 0.19
N VAL A 171 8.76 -1.71 0.03
CA VAL A 171 9.25 -1.25 -1.27
C VAL A 171 10.78 -1.35 -1.31
N PRO A 172 11.40 -1.47 -2.50
CA PRO A 172 12.85 -1.43 -2.60
C PRO A 172 13.43 -0.16 -1.95
N ILE A 173 14.56 -0.27 -1.26
CA ILE A 173 15.26 0.88 -0.64
C ILE A 173 15.52 1.99 -1.66
N LEU A 174 15.67 1.63 -2.93
CA LEU A 174 15.86 2.55 -4.04
C LEU A 174 14.73 3.61 -4.13
N ALA A 175 13.52 3.32 -3.62
CA ALA A 175 12.43 4.29 -3.52
C ALA A 175 12.86 5.59 -2.81
N LEU A 176 13.72 5.49 -1.81
CA LEU A 176 14.26 6.64 -1.07
C LEU A 176 15.12 7.55 -1.93
N ASP A 177 15.88 6.99 -2.87
CA ASP A 177 16.80 7.75 -3.74
C ASP A 177 16.02 8.68 -4.68
N PHE A 178 14.78 8.31 -5.01
CA PHE A 178 13.89 9.06 -5.88
C PHE A 178 12.95 10.01 -5.12
N GLY A 179 12.99 9.99 -3.79
CA GLY A 179 12.11 10.81 -2.95
C GLY A 179 10.66 10.33 -2.96
N ASP A 180 10.46 9.02 -3.03
CA ASP A 180 9.13 8.41 -2.90
C ASP A 180 8.54 8.76 -1.53
N PRO A 181 7.36 9.40 -1.45
CA PRO A 181 6.79 9.82 -0.18
C PRO A 181 6.13 8.69 0.61
N TYR A 182 6.04 7.48 0.05
CA TYR A 182 5.29 6.35 0.60
C TYR A 182 5.62 6.06 2.06
N ILE A 183 6.91 5.99 2.38
CA ILE A 183 7.37 5.67 3.73
C ILE A 183 6.94 6.75 4.72
N ASP A 184 7.11 8.02 4.35
CA ASP A 184 6.69 9.15 5.19
C ASP A 184 5.17 9.16 5.39
N GLN A 185 4.39 8.81 4.34
CA GLN A 185 2.94 8.69 4.41
C GLN A 185 2.49 7.56 5.33
N ILE A 186 3.15 6.39 5.29
CA ILE A 186 2.87 5.26 6.20
C ILE A 186 3.14 5.67 7.65
N TYR A 187 4.27 6.34 7.93
CA TYR A 187 4.59 6.81 9.28
C TYR A 187 3.60 7.87 9.77
N ASP A 188 3.21 8.81 8.89
CA ASP A 188 2.22 9.83 9.24
C ASP A 188 0.84 9.21 9.48
N ASN A 189 0.41 8.26 8.66
CA ASN A 189 -0.86 7.55 8.82
C ASN A 189 -0.92 6.79 10.17
N ALA A 190 0.13 6.03 10.51
CA ALA A 190 0.24 5.36 11.79
C ALA A 190 0.16 6.35 12.97
N ARG A 191 0.89 7.47 12.87
CA ARG A 191 0.88 8.54 13.88
C ARG A 191 -0.52 9.16 14.05
N LEU A 192 -1.23 9.40 12.95
CA LEU A 192 -2.58 9.97 12.97
C LEU A 192 -3.60 9.02 13.63
N ILE A 193 -3.49 7.71 13.37
CA ILE A 193 -4.31 6.68 14.02
C ILE A 193 -3.95 6.58 15.51
N ALA A 194 -2.66 6.50 15.85
CA ALA A 194 -2.17 6.40 17.23
C ALA A 194 -2.62 7.60 18.08
N ALA A 195 -2.57 8.82 17.52
CA ALA A 195 -3.01 10.03 18.20
C ALA A 195 -4.51 9.99 18.60
N ARG A 196 -5.38 9.37 17.78
CA ARG A 196 -6.81 9.20 18.10
C ARG A 196 -7.06 8.26 19.29
N LEU A 197 -6.08 7.43 19.60
CA LEU A 197 -6.13 6.45 20.69
C LEU A 197 -5.34 6.89 21.92
N GLY A 198 -4.61 8.00 21.86
CA GLY A 198 -3.72 8.45 22.91
C GLY A 198 -2.49 7.57 23.09
N LEU A 199 -2.09 6.84 22.05
CA LEU A 199 -0.93 5.96 22.04
C LEU A 199 0.39 6.75 21.91
N THR A 200 1.45 6.19 22.44
CA THR A 200 2.81 6.70 22.37
C THR A 200 3.66 5.88 21.41
N GLU A 201 4.85 6.36 21.05
CA GLU A 201 5.78 5.62 20.18
C GLU A 201 6.28 4.30 20.82
N GLU A 202 6.06 4.11 22.13
CA GLU A 202 6.36 2.84 22.83
C GLU A 202 5.30 1.78 22.55
N ASP A 203 4.08 2.16 22.21
CA ASP A 203 2.93 1.27 22.04
C ASP A 203 2.87 0.64 20.64
N TYR A 204 3.49 1.25 19.64
CA TYR A 204 3.43 0.78 18.25
C TYR A 204 4.78 0.82 17.52
N LEU A 205 4.83 0.15 16.39
CA LEU A 205 5.96 0.16 15.46
C LEU A 205 5.43 0.10 14.02
N ASN A 206 6.05 0.87 13.12
CA ASN A 206 5.86 0.67 11.69
C ASN A 206 6.75 -0.48 11.22
N VAL A 207 6.15 -1.46 10.55
CA VAL A 207 6.82 -2.66 10.04
C VAL A 207 6.42 -2.91 8.59
N TRP A 208 7.20 -3.75 7.92
CA TRP A 208 7.02 -4.02 6.50
C TRP A 208 6.73 -5.50 6.28
N GLN A 209 5.98 -5.81 5.21
CA GLN A 209 5.61 -7.17 4.81
C GLN A 209 5.70 -7.34 3.30
N SER A 210 5.44 -8.54 2.79
CA SER A 210 5.28 -8.86 1.37
C SER A 210 6.53 -8.56 0.51
N GLU A 211 7.72 -8.67 1.09
CA GLU A 211 8.99 -8.54 0.37
C GLU A 211 9.12 -9.61 -0.71
N SER A 212 9.52 -9.22 -1.91
CA SER A 212 9.73 -10.14 -3.04
C SER A 212 11.21 -10.31 -3.35
N ASP A 213 11.62 -11.51 -3.75
CA ASP A 213 13.00 -11.76 -4.19
C ASP A 213 13.22 -11.27 -5.64
N ILE A 214 13.50 -9.99 -5.77
CA ILE A 214 13.83 -9.34 -7.05
C ILE A 214 15.31 -8.92 -7.11
N GLY A 215 16.13 -9.39 -6.16
CA GLY A 215 17.56 -9.06 -6.10
C GLY A 215 17.85 -7.63 -5.64
N LEU A 216 16.88 -6.90 -5.11
CA LEU A 216 17.03 -5.57 -4.52
C LEU A 216 16.77 -5.63 -3.01
N PRO A 217 17.46 -4.81 -2.21
CA PRO A 217 17.14 -4.67 -0.79
C PRO A 217 15.83 -3.90 -0.60
N TRP A 218 15.06 -4.34 0.39
CA TRP A 218 13.77 -3.79 0.73
C TRP A 218 13.80 -2.99 2.04
N ILE A 219 12.82 -2.11 2.23
CA ILE A 219 12.68 -1.33 3.47
C ILE A 219 12.42 -2.28 4.63
N LYS A 220 13.08 -2.00 5.77
CA LYS A 220 13.03 -2.78 7.01
C LYS A 220 12.51 -1.93 8.19
N PRO A 221 12.09 -2.53 9.32
CA PRO A 221 12.15 -3.96 9.62
C PRO A 221 11.01 -4.74 8.97
N ASP A 222 11.30 -5.93 8.45
CA ASP A 222 10.28 -6.92 8.16
C ASP A 222 9.61 -7.37 9.47
N VAL A 223 8.30 -7.60 9.44
CA VAL A 223 7.51 -7.86 10.64
C VAL A 223 7.89 -9.19 11.31
N LEU A 224 8.07 -10.25 10.52
CA LEU A 224 8.42 -11.58 11.05
C LEU A 224 9.86 -11.59 11.59
N ASP A 225 10.79 -10.96 10.87
CA ASP A 225 12.18 -10.84 11.31
C ASP A 225 12.27 -10.02 12.59
N TYR A 226 11.54 -8.90 12.68
CA TYR A 226 11.48 -8.12 13.90
C TYR A 226 10.99 -8.95 15.10
N MET A 227 9.89 -9.68 14.95
CA MET A 227 9.33 -10.51 16.02
C MET A 227 10.32 -11.58 16.48
N ARG A 228 10.99 -12.28 15.54
CA ARG A 228 11.99 -13.33 15.85
C ARG A 228 13.21 -12.80 16.61
N GLN A 229 13.57 -11.54 16.41
CA GLN A 229 14.75 -10.92 17.04
C GLN A 229 14.49 -10.39 18.45
N GLN A 230 13.23 -10.34 18.91
CA GLN A 230 12.93 -9.87 20.26
C GLN A 230 13.26 -10.93 21.31
N GLU A 231 13.98 -10.56 22.38
CA GLU A 231 14.27 -11.43 23.52
C GLU A 231 13.02 -11.66 24.40
N THR A 232 12.09 -10.72 24.41
CA THR A 232 10.85 -10.76 25.19
C THR A 232 9.68 -10.25 24.35
N HIS A 233 8.52 -10.82 24.56
CA HIS A 233 7.31 -10.47 23.81
C HIS A 233 6.23 -9.93 24.76
N PRO A 234 5.36 -9.02 24.29
CA PRO A 234 4.15 -8.65 25.00
C PRO A 234 3.17 -9.83 25.02
N LYS A 235 2.05 -9.67 25.72
CA LYS A 235 0.98 -10.67 25.69
C LYS A 235 0.19 -10.67 24.38
N HIS A 236 0.11 -9.52 23.73
CA HIS A 236 -0.70 -9.31 22.52
C HIS A 236 0.13 -8.59 21.45
N TYR A 237 0.13 -9.13 20.25
CA TYR A 237 0.49 -8.42 19.03
C TYR A 237 -0.76 -8.07 18.22
N ILE A 238 -0.87 -6.82 17.81
CA ILE A 238 -2.01 -6.30 17.04
C ILE A 238 -1.49 -5.82 15.68
N PHE A 239 -1.90 -6.47 14.61
CA PHE A 239 -1.44 -6.17 13.25
C PHE A 239 -2.46 -5.28 12.54
N VAL A 240 -2.04 -4.15 12.03
CA VAL A 240 -2.89 -3.16 11.34
C VAL A 240 -2.26 -2.85 9.99
N PRO A 241 -2.66 -3.56 8.91
CA PRO A 241 -2.05 -3.41 7.58
C PRO A 241 -2.60 -2.16 6.88
N ILE A 242 -2.13 -0.98 7.29
CA ILE A 242 -2.69 0.33 6.92
C ILE A 242 -2.48 0.74 5.46
N SER A 243 -1.57 0.08 4.74
CA SER A 243 -1.41 0.35 3.30
C SER A 243 -2.53 -0.21 2.43
N PHE A 244 -3.39 -1.04 3.01
CA PHE A 244 -4.49 -1.71 2.34
C PHE A 244 -5.84 -1.30 2.92
N ILE A 245 -6.91 -1.52 2.15
CA ILE A 245 -8.28 -1.23 2.59
C ILE A 245 -9.21 -2.45 2.50
N SER A 246 -8.80 -3.47 1.80
CA SER A 246 -9.63 -4.65 1.52
C SER A 246 -8.89 -5.95 1.80
N GLU A 247 -9.63 -6.98 2.18
CA GLU A 247 -9.12 -8.34 2.33
C GLU A 247 -8.61 -8.87 1.00
N HIS A 248 -7.35 -9.31 0.96
CA HIS A 248 -6.68 -9.91 -0.20
C HIS A 248 -5.50 -10.76 0.27
N ILE A 249 -4.73 -11.34 -0.65
CA ILE A 249 -3.69 -12.30 -0.31
C ILE A 249 -2.66 -11.75 0.69
N GLU A 250 -2.18 -10.51 0.50
CA GLU A 250 -1.14 -9.92 1.35
C GLU A 250 -1.64 -9.55 2.77
N VAL A 251 -2.95 -9.57 3.01
CA VAL A 251 -3.54 -9.48 4.33
C VAL A 251 -3.84 -10.88 4.88
N LEU A 252 -4.55 -11.69 4.10
CA LEU A 252 -5.01 -13.00 4.56
C LEU A 252 -3.87 -14.01 4.71
N PHE A 253 -2.86 -13.97 3.84
CA PHE A 253 -1.71 -14.86 3.95
C PHE A 253 -0.64 -14.28 4.87
N ASP A 254 -0.11 -13.08 4.60
CA ASP A 254 1.03 -12.56 5.36
C ASP A 254 0.67 -12.30 6.84
N ASN A 255 -0.55 -11.77 7.12
CA ASN A 255 -0.96 -11.50 8.49
C ASN A 255 -1.69 -12.69 9.14
N ASP A 256 -2.78 -13.21 8.52
CA ASP A 256 -3.65 -14.19 9.17
C ASP A 256 -3.08 -15.62 9.13
N VAL A 257 -2.09 -15.89 8.27
CA VAL A 257 -1.33 -17.16 8.28
C VAL A 257 0.05 -16.94 8.91
N GLU A 258 0.99 -16.28 8.24
CA GLU A 258 2.39 -16.23 8.67
C GLU A 258 2.59 -15.52 10.02
N CYS A 259 2.08 -14.30 10.18
CA CYS A 259 2.20 -13.58 11.45
C CYS A 259 1.47 -14.29 12.59
N LYS A 260 0.30 -14.85 12.31
CA LYS A 260 -0.49 -15.60 13.30
C LYS A 260 0.19 -16.92 13.72
N GLU A 261 0.78 -17.66 12.79
CA GLU A 261 1.56 -18.85 13.11
C GLU A 261 2.76 -18.51 13.98
N LEU A 262 3.51 -17.45 13.63
CA LEU A 262 4.63 -17.00 14.46
C LEU A 262 4.17 -16.54 15.86
N CYS A 263 3.04 -15.86 15.99
CA CYS A 263 2.48 -15.52 17.29
C CYS A 263 2.19 -16.78 18.14
N ASN A 264 1.62 -17.83 17.52
CA ASN A 264 1.37 -19.12 18.19
C ASN A 264 2.68 -19.76 18.67
N ASP A 265 3.72 -19.76 17.83
CA ASP A 265 5.04 -20.31 18.19
C ASP A 265 5.72 -19.55 19.35
N LEU A 266 5.51 -18.24 19.39
CA LEU A 266 6.03 -17.37 20.45
C LEU A 266 5.15 -17.35 21.71
N GLY A 267 3.97 -17.96 21.68
CA GLY A 267 3.01 -17.96 22.80
C GLY A 267 2.38 -16.58 23.08
N VAL A 268 2.20 -15.78 22.04
CA VAL A 268 1.62 -14.43 22.07
C VAL A 268 0.24 -14.46 21.40
N ALA A 269 -0.74 -13.72 21.92
CA ALA A 269 -2.03 -13.58 21.29
C ALA A 269 -1.93 -12.73 20.02
N TYR A 270 -2.50 -13.23 18.92
CA TYR A 270 -2.60 -12.55 17.64
C TYR A 270 -3.94 -11.81 17.54
N HIS A 271 -3.90 -10.53 17.13
CA HIS A 271 -5.08 -9.75 16.82
C HIS A 271 -4.87 -8.98 15.52
N ARG A 272 -5.93 -8.84 14.75
CA ARG A 272 -6.00 -7.96 13.60
C ARG A 272 -7.43 -7.40 13.49
N PRO A 273 -7.62 -6.07 13.43
CA PRO A 273 -8.94 -5.52 13.13
C PRO A 273 -9.38 -5.99 11.73
N PRO A 274 -10.68 -6.12 11.46
CA PRO A 274 -11.14 -6.37 10.11
C PRO A 274 -10.63 -5.28 9.15
N MET A 275 -10.43 -5.63 7.88
CA MET A 275 -10.16 -4.62 6.88
C MET A 275 -11.40 -3.76 6.65
N PRO A 276 -11.25 -2.50 6.22
CA PRO A 276 -12.39 -1.64 5.92
C PRO A 276 -13.35 -2.26 4.92
N ASN A 277 -12.85 -2.91 3.87
CA ASN A 277 -13.69 -3.50 2.83
C ASN A 277 -14.75 -2.49 2.34
N ALA A 278 -15.99 -2.91 2.18
CA ALA A 278 -17.09 -2.02 1.81
C ALA A 278 -17.83 -1.39 3.03
N ASP A 279 -17.14 -1.16 4.16
CA ASP A 279 -17.70 -0.46 5.32
C ASP A 279 -18.14 0.96 4.94
N ASP A 280 -19.25 1.44 5.49
CA ASP A 280 -19.81 2.75 5.15
C ASP A 280 -18.87 3.92 5.50
N ARG A 281 -17.96 3.74 6.47
CA ARG A 281 -16.93 4.73 6.82
C ARG A 281 -15.85 4.83 5.74
N LEU A 282 -15.45 3.69 5.12
CA LEU A 282 -14.59 3.70 3.96
C LEU A 282 -15.28 4.40 2.78
N ILE A 283 -16.54 4.03 2.50
CA ILE A 283 -17.31 4.65 1.41
C ILE A 283 -17.41 6.17 1.64
N GLU A 284 -17.63 6.62 2.87
CA GLU A 284 -17.63 8.05 3.19
C GLU A 284 -16.27 8.71 2.91
N ALA A 285 -15.16 8.06 3.29
CA ALA A 285 -13.81 8.55 2.97
C ALA A 285 -13.60 8.69 1.45
N LEU A 286 -14.01 7.69 0.67
CA LEU A 286 -13.90 7.74 -0.79
C LEU A 286 -14.75 8.86 -1.40
N ILE A 287 -15.97 9.07 -0.90
CA ILE A 287 -16.85 10.17 -1.35
C ILE A 287 -16.23 11.53 -1.01
N GLN A 288 -15.73 11.71 0.21
CA GLN A 288 -15.07 12.96 0.62
C GLN A 288 -13.83 13.25 -0.22
N THR A 289 -13.04 12.21 -0.52
CA THR A 289 -11.90 12.30 -1.42
C THR A 289 -12.31 12.77 -2.82
N ILE A 290 -13.34 12.16 -3.42
CA ILE A 290 -13.87 12.55 -4.73
C ILE A 290 -14.33 14.02 -4.69
N ARG A 291 -15.13 14.41 -3.68
CA ARG A 291 -15.65 15.78 -3.54
C ARG A 291 -14.56 16.84 -3.40
N ARG A 292 -13.47 16.51 -2.70
CA ARG A 292 -12.32 17.41 -2.56
C ARG A 292 -11.64 17.68 -3.91
N HIS A 293 -11.53 16.66 -4.75
CA HIS A 293 -10.82 16.73 -6.02
C HIS A 293 -11.70 17.12 -7.22
N GLU A 294 -13.03 17.22 -7.06
CA GLU A 294 -13.93 17.54 -8.19
C GLU A 294 -13.71 18.94 -8.79
N HIS A 295 -13.01 19.82 -8.08
CA HIS A 295 -12.68 21.18 -8.50
C HIS A 295 -11.23 21.33 -8.97
N GLU A 296 -10.43 20.29 -8.88
CA GLU A 296 -9.07 20.32 -9.37
C GLU A 296 -9.02 20.24 -10.90
N PRO A 297 -7.96 20.78 -11.52
CA PRO A 297 -7.87 20.79 -12.97
C PRO A 297 -7.73 19.39 -13.54
N PHE A 298 -8.59 19.07 -14.50
CA PHE A 298 -8.44 17.88 -15.33
C PHE A 298 -7.33 18.10 -16.36
N LYS A 299 -6.49 17.08 -16.55
CA LYS A 299 -5.35 17.10 -17.47
C LYS A 299 -5.57 16.12 -18.60
N GLU A 300 -5.02 16.44 -19.77
CA GLU A 300 -4.80 15.45 -20.82
C GLU A 300 -3.69 14.52 -20.38
N CYS A 301 -3.96 13.22 -20.34
CA CYS A 301 -2.95 12.22 -20.03
C CYS A 301 -2.29 11.72 -21.30
N PHE A 302 -1.21 12.38 -21.70
CA PHE A 302 -0.31 11.86 -22.74
C PHE A 302 0.81 11.08 -22.07
N PRO A 303 1.33 10.00 -22.68
CA PRO A 303 2.48 9.31 -22.16
C PRO A 303 3.68 10.28 -22.13
N GLU A 304 4.13 10.64 -20.94
CA GLU A 304 5.45 11.25 -20.81
C GLU A 304 6.49 10.18 -21.14
N GLU A 305 7.44 10.52 -22.04
CA GLU A 305 8.46 9.58 -22.54
C GLU A 305 9.45 9.07 -21.48
N GLU A 306 9.46 9.63 -20.26
CA GLU A 306 10.32 9.19 -19.17
C GLU A 306 9.55 8.29 -18.20
N THR A 307 9.64 6.99 -18.43
CA THR A 307 9.10 6.00 -17.50
C THR A 307 10.16 5.60 -16.48
N PHE A 308 9.78 5.59 -15.21
CA PHE A 308 10.56 5.10 -14.05
C PHE A 308 11.09 3.66 -14.24
N ASP A 309 10.53 2.94 -15.20
CA ASP A 309 10.84 1.55 -15.54
C ASP A 309 12.20 1.34 -16.22
N GLU A 310 12.86 2.42 -16.68
CA GLU A 310 14.18 2.36 -17.32
C GLU A 310 15.33 2.60 -16.33
N LEU A 311 15.03 2.95 -15.08
CA LEU A 311 16.02 3.14 -14.03
C LEU A 311 16.53 1.80 -13.52
N GLN A 312 17.47 1.23 -14.22
CA GLN A 312 18.29 0.15 -13.69
C GLN A 312 19.18 0.71 -12.56
N PRO A 313 19.41 -0.06 -11.46
CA PRO A 313 20.38 0.37 -10.46
C PRO A 313 21.70 0.68 -11.15
N SER A 314 22.30 1.82 -10.85
CA SER A 314 23.62 2.13 -11.35
C SER A 314 24.60 1.06 -10.86
N GLU A 315 25.70 0.80 -11.60
CA GLU A 315 26.75 -0.13 -11.16
C GLU A 315 27.30 0.24 -9.76
N GLU A 316 27.24 1.52 -9.38
CA GLU A 316 27.56 2.00 -8.03
C GLU A 316 26.58 1.54 -6.97
N SER A 317 25.27 1.51 -7.26
CA SER A 317 24.24 1.01 -6.32
C SER A 317 24.39 -0.50 -6.05
N SER A 318 24.77 -1.24 -7.08
CA SER A 318 24.97 -2.71 -6.98
C SER A 318 26.22 -3.08 -6.16
N GLN A 319 27.25 -2.23 -6.11
CA GLN A 319 28.46 -2.45 -5.31
C GLN A 319 28.29 -2.10 -3.82
N ILE A 320 27.34 -1.20 -3.48
CA ILE A 320 27.08 -0.77 -2.11
C ILE A 320 26.40 -1.88 -1.28
N LEU A 321 25.76 -2.86 -1.93
CA LEU A 321 24.96 -3.88 -1.29
C LEU A 321 25.76 -5.08 -0.75
N ALA A 322 27.06 -5.15 -0.99
CA ALA A 322 27.87 -6.31 -0.63
C ALA A 322 28.61 -6.20 0.73
N GLU A 323 28.65 -5.06 1.37
CA GLU A 323 29.44 -4.86 2.60
C GLU A 323 28.70 -3.97 3.62
N ASP A 324 27.92 -4.50 4.55
CA ASP A 324 27.86 -4.08 5.96
C ASP A 324 26.66 -4.63 6.76
N GLU A 325 26.92 -5.60 7.64
CA GLU A 325 26.00 -6.14 8.66
C GLU A 325 25.87 -5.28 9.93
N GLU A 326 26.44 -4.09 10.00
CA GLU A 326 26.29 -3.18 11.15
C GLU A 326 25.49 -1.93 10.79
N LEU A 327 24.52 -1.59 11.66
CA LEU A 327 23.64 -0.40 11.64
C LEU A 327 24.40 0.93 11.45
N LYS A 328 25.03 1.12 10.31
CA LYS A 328 25.63 2.40 9.88
C LYS A 328 24.66 3.10 8.93
N MET A 329 24.61 4.43 9.07
CA MET A 329 23.87 5.26 8.11
C MET A 329 24.23 4.81 6.69
N PRO A 330 23.28 4.39 5.86
CA PRO A 330 23.53 3.95 4.50
C PRO A 330 24.37 4.99 3.76
N ASP A 331 25.40 4.59 3.02
CA ASP A 331 26.32 5.53 2.35
C ASP A 331 25.60 6.40 1.32
N PHE A 332 24.46 5.95 0.77
CA PHE A 332 23.62 6.79 -0.10
C PHE A 332 23.03 7.99 0.65
N VAL A 333 22.62 7.85 1.92
CA VAL A 333 22.16 8.97 2.76
C VAL A 333 23.29 9.96 2.99
N LYS A 334 24.53 9.46 3.20
CA LYS A 334 25.72 10.30 3.30
C LYS A 334 25.98 11.06 2.00
N LYS A 335 25.94 10.36 0.85
CA LYS A 335 26.13 10.96 -0.48
C LYS A 335 25.02 11.96 -0.84
N LEU A 336 23.76 11.70 -0.45
CA LEU A 336 22.64 12.62 -0.65
C LEU A 336 22.83 13.92 0.15
N ILE A 337 23.28 13.80 1.40
CA ILE A 337 23.63 14.93 2.28
C ILE A 337 24.81 15.71 1.71
N GLU A 338 25.82 15.03 1.18
CA GLU A 338 26.97 15.65 0.54
C GLU A 338 26.60 16.35 -0.77
N LYS A 339 25.74 15.74 -1.60
CA LYS A 339 25.38 16.26 -2.94
C LYS A 339 24.39 17.43 -2.88
N LYS A 340 23.47 17.47 -1.91
CA LYS A 340 22.42 18.50 -1.80
C LYS A 340 22.66 19.54 -0.70
N GLY A 341 23.63 19.33 0.19
CA GLY A 341 23.85 20.14 1.39
C GLY A 341 22.82 19.84 2.48
N ARG A 342 23.25 19.78 3.76
CA ARG A 342 22.40 19.40 4.91
C ARG A 342 21.11 20.22 5.04
N GLU A 343 21.12 21.47 4.59
CA GLU A 343 19.99 22.42 4.74
C GLU A 343 18.95 22.30 3.62
N ASN A 344 19.27 21.61 2.52
CA ASN A 344 18.40 21.50 1.34
C ASN A 344 17.81 20.10 1.11
N VAL A 345 18.10 19.15 1.99
CA VAL A 345 17.49 17.84 1.97
C VAL A 345 16.30 17.88 2.93
N LYS A 346 15.07 17.87 2.42
CA LYS A 346 13.91 17.40 3.20
C LYS A 346 14.21 15.95 3.55
N MET A 347 14.82 15.76 4.71
CA MET A 347 15.17 14.45 5.20
C MET A 347 13.86 13.72 5.54
N PRO A 348 13.58 12.53 4.97
CA PRO A 348 12.41 11.76 5.33
C PRO A 348 12.32 11.59 6.84
N TYR A 349 11.14 11.64 7.40
CA TYR A 349 10.89 11.58 8.84
C TYR A 349 11.58 10.36 9.48
N PHE A 350 11.52 9.19 8.82
CA PHE A 350 12.14 7.97 9.32
C PHE A 350 13.68 8.05 9.34
N VAL A 351 14.31 8.66 8.33
CA VAL A 351 15.77 8.90 8.29
C VAL A 351 16.17 9.84 9.43
N LYS A 352 15.37 10.86 9.70
CA LYS A 352 15.55 11.76 10.84
C LYS A 352 15.49 10.99 12.15
N LYS A 353 14.49 10.11 12.35
CA LYS A 353 14.34 9.25 13.54
C LYS A 353 15.48 8.23 13.70
N MET A 354 15.94 7.62 12.60
CA MET A 354 17.13 6.75 12.64
C MET A 354 18.37 7.49 13.13
N LEU A 355 18.58 8.71 12.64
CA LEU A 355 19.73 9.53 13.02
C LEU A 355 19.63 10.05 14.46
N GLU A 356 18.43 10.35 14.94
CA GLU A 356 18.14 10.66 16.35
C GLU A 356 18.47 9.47 17.25
N LYS A 357 17.97 8.27 16.93
CA LYS A 357 18.28 7.02 17.67
C LYS A 357 19.76 6.66 17.63
N ALA A 358 20.45 6.95 16.55
CA ALA A 358 21.89 6.75 16.42
C ALA A 358 22.74 7.84 17.10
N GLY A 359 22.12 8.83 17.78
CA GLY A 359 22.82 9.95 18.42
C GLY A 359 23.52 10.90 17.45
N LYS A 360 23.13 10.87 16.17
CA LYS A 360 23.74 11.66 15.08
C LYS A 360 22.99 12.94 14.73
N LEU A 361 21.79 13.13 15.31
CA LEU A 361 21.02 14.38 15.31
C LEU A 361 20.53 14.67 16.73
N PRO A 362 20.48 15.94 17.15
CA PRO A 362 19.85 16.29 18.43
C PRO A 362 18.35 15.98 18.37
N ASN A 363 17.83 15.41 19.44
CA ASN A 363 16.39 15.22 19.64
C ASN A 363 15.69 16.59 19.49
N SER A 364 14.76 16.69 18.57
CA SER A 364 13.95 17.90 18.33
C SER A 364 12.70 17.91 19.16
#